data_c0b398bdfe30369a9cbf598493203980
#
_entry.id   c0b398bdfe30369a9cbf598493203980
#
_cell.length_a   1.000
_cell.length_b   1.000
_cell.length_c   1.000
_cell.angle_alpha   90.00
_cell.angle_beta   90.00
_cell.angle_gamma   90.00
#
_symmetry.space_group_name_H-M   'P 1'
#
loop_
_entity.id
_entity.type
_entity.pdbx_description
1 polymer ?
#
loop_
_entity_poly.entity_id
_entity_poly.type
_entity_poly.pdbx_seq_one_letter_code
_entity_poly.pdbx_strand_id
1 'polypeptide(L)'
;MIEQIRRCQKCGLCFNQKPLLDVEKECQVFWVGLSAKKKKSNKEIPLSPETNTGMVIQRIEEVCGEVTTYKTNLVKCLPLTEEQKLRYPNKKEIDSCYEHLAEEIQELSPKIVFLLGGKVSSAVEKHLKINFEKWDEFKYHYK
;
A
#
# COMPACT_ATOMS: atom_id res chain seq x y z
N MET A 1 -13.70 -0.37 8.57
CA MET A 1 -12.52 -0.01 7.77
C MET A 1 -12.55 -0.61 6.35
N ILE A 2 -12.31 -1.88 6.14
CA ILE A 2 -12.23 -2.52 4.80
C ILE A 2 -13.47 -2.26 3.92
N GLU A 3 -14.68 -2.34 4.46
CA GLU A 3 -15.91 -2.09 3.70
C GLU A 3 -16.04 -0.63 3.24
N GLN A 4 -15.56 0.33 4.01
CA GLN A 4 -15.53 1.74 3.62
C GLN A 4 -14.57 1.97 2.45
N ILE A 5 -13.39 1.36 2.51
CA ILE A 5 -12.41 1.42 1.43
C ILE A 5 -12.98 0.78 0.16
N ARG A 6 -13.64 -0.38 0.30
CA ARG A 6 -14.25 -1.11 -0.82
C ARG A 6 -15.29 -0.29 -1.59
N ARG A 7 -16.00 0.59 -0.89
CA ARG A 7 -17.05 1.46 -1.46
C ARG A 7 -16.56 2.86 -1.84
N CYS A 8 -15.27 3.15 -1.67
CA CYS A 8 -14.70 4.47 -1.92
C CYS A 8 -14.81 4.88 -3.40
N GLN A 9 -15.20 6.14 -3.61
CA GLN A 9 -15.30 6.77 -4.93
C GLN A 9 -14.60 8.15 -4.99
N LYS A 10 -13.73 8.46 -4.02
CA LYS A 10 -13.14 9.80 -3.83
C LYS A 10 -12.34 10.32 -5.04
N CYS A 11 -11.64 9.45 -5.76
CA CYS A 11 -10.77 9.85 -6.87
C CYS A 11 -11.19 9.29 -8.24
N GLY A 12 -12.27 8.52 -8.31
CA GLY A 12 -12.76 7.91 -9.55
C GLY A 12 -12.00 6.69 -10.07
N LEU A 13 -10.84 6.36 -9.51
CA LEU A 13 -10.06 5.17 -9.94
C LEU A 13 -10.80 3.85 -9.70
N CYS A 14 -11.79 3.83 -8.80
CA CYS A 14 -12.63 2.66 -8.55
C CYS A 14 -13.43 2.21 -9.79
N PHE A 15 -13.62 3.10 -10.77
CA PHE A 15 -14.25 2.75 -12.06
C PHE A 15 -13.31 1.96 -12.99
N ASN A 16 -12.00 2.10 -12.83
CA ASN A 16 -11.03 1.27 -13.54
C ASN A 16 -10.97 -0.14 -12.95
N GLN A 17 -10.91 -0.21 -11.63
CA GLN A 17 -10.88 -1.44 -10.86
C GLN A 17 -11.25 -1.14 -9.42
N LYS A 18 -12.07 -2.00 -8.81
CA LYS A 18 -12.36 -1.93 -7.37
C LYS A 18 -11.07 -1.99 -6.54
N PRO A 19 -11.06 -1.38 -5.34
CA PRO A 19 -9.89 -1.42 -4.47
C PRO A 19 -9.34 -2.84 -4.29
N LEU A 20 -8.03 -2.97 -4.38
CA LEU A 20 -7.31 -4.20 -4.09
C LEU A 20 -6.96 -4.20 -2.60
N LEU A 21 -7.46 -5.16 -1.85
CA LEU A 21 -7.40 -5.20 -0.39
C LEU A 21 -6.96 -6.57 0.10
N ASP A 22 -6.20 -6.60 1.18
CA ASP A 22 -5.89 -7.81 1.95
C ASP A 22 -7.04 -8.14 2.90
N VAL A 23 -6.96 -9.29 3.54
CA VAL A 23 -7.90 -9.70 4.57
C VAL A 23 -7.57 -8.96 5.87
N GLU A 24 -8.57 -8.32 6.48
CA GLU A 24 -8.42 -7.65 7.77
C GLU A 24 -8.03 -8.64 8.86
N LYS A 25 -6.89 -8.41 9.49
CA LYS A 25 -6.32 -9.27 10.54
C LYS A 25 -5.28 -8.50 11.33
N GLU A 26 -5.08 -8.87 12.58
CA GLU A 26 -3.93 -8.38 13.35
C GLU A 26 -2.62 -8.64 12.61
N CYS A 27 -1.73 -7.67 12.61
CA CYS A 27 -0.44 -7.81 11.97
C CYS A 27 0.68 -7.15 12.77
N GLN A 28 1.84 -7.78 12.73
CA GLN A 28 3.08 -7.23 13.28
C GLN A 28 3.80 -6.36 12.24
N VAL A 29 3.75 -6.77 11.00
CA VAL A 29 4.42 -6.14 9.86
C VAL A 29 3.39 -5.71 8.82
N PHE A 30 3.52 -4.47 8.37
CA PHE A 30 2.62 -3.82 7.44
C PHE A 30 3.40 -3.34 6.22
N TRP A 31 3.06 -3.85 5.05
CA TRP A 31 3.72 -3.53 3.78
C TRP A 31 2.88 -2.57 2.95
N VAL A 32 3.50 -1.49 2.49
CA VAL A 32 2.82 -0.47 1.68
C VAL A 32 3.50 -0.30 0.33
N GLY A 33 2.83 -0.71 -0.74
CA GLY A 33 3.21 -0.42 -2.12
C GLY A 33 2.62 0.90 -2.63
N LEU A 34 2.90 1.25 -3.87
CA LEU A 34 2.45 2.53 -4.44
C LEU A 34 0.99 2.50 -4.88
N SER A 35 0.62 1.59 -5.76
CA SER A 35 -0.73 1.50 -6.32
C SER A 35 -1.10 0.08 -6.72
N ALA A 36 -2.41 -0.17 -6.79
CA ALA A 36 -2.90 -1.46 -7.28
C ALA A 36 -2.46 -1.71 -8.72
N LYS A 37 -2.19 -2.97 -9.03
CA LYS A 37 -1.99 -3.48 -10.39
C LYS A 37 -3.26 -4.17 -10.88
N LYS A 38 -3.35 -4.42 -12.16
CA LYS A 38 -4.49 -5.14 -12.75
C LYS A 38 -4.62 -6.53 -12.13
N LYS A 39 -5.78 -6.82 -11.59
CA LYS A 39 -6.11 -8.14 -11.02
C LYS A 39 -6.12 -9.20 -12.11
N LYS A 40 -5.57 -10.35 -11.79
CA LYS A 40 -5.68 -11.59 -12.59
C LYS A 40 -6.81 -12.48 -12.08
N SER A 41 -7.19 -12.36 -10.81
CA SER A 41 -8.31 -13.09 -10.20
C SER A 41 -8.96 -12.27 -9.07
N ASN A 42 -10.17 -12.64 -8.68
CA ASN A 42 -10.89 -12.00 -7.57
C ASN A 42 -10.30 -12.30 -6.18
N LYS A 43 -9.40 -13.28 -6.09
CA LYS A 43 -8.72 -13.68 -4.84
C LYS A 43 -7.38 -12.99 -4.64
N GLU A 44 -6.95 -12.18 -5.61
CA GLU A 44 -5.66 -11.51 -5.55
C GLU A 44 -5.66 -10.42 -4.49
N ILE A 45 -4.56 -10.35 -3.72
CA ILE A 45 -4.30 -9.36 -2.69
C ILE A 45 -3.23 -8.37 -3.16
N PRO A 46 -3.08 -7.21 -2.49
CA PRO A 46 -1.97 -6.30 -2.78
C PRO A 46 -0.62 -6.99 -2.59
N LEU A 47 0.36 -6.60 -3.40
CA LEU A 47 1.72 -7.14 -3.33
C LEU A 47 1.75 -8.68 -3.38
N SER A 48 0.92 -9.24 -4.26
CA SER A 48 0.82 -10.68 -4.48
C SER A 48 2.19 -11.30 -4.81
N PRO A 49 2.47 -12.54 -4.34
CA PRO A 49 3.69 -13.27 -4.71
C PRO A 49 3.91 -13.46 -6.22
N GLU A 50 2.87 -13.29 -7.02
CA GLU A 50 2.96 -13.31 -8.48
C GLU A 50 3.60 -12.06 -9.07
N THR A 51 3.75 -10.99 -8.29
CA THR A 51 4.46 -9.77 -8.69
C THR A 51 5.92 -9.82 -8.25
N ASN A 52 6.79 -9.06 -8.93
CA ASN A 52 8.21 -8.99 -8.57
C ASN A 52 8.42 -8.55 -7.11
N THR A 53 7.74 -7.48 -6.70
CA THR A 53 7.80 -6.98 -5.32
C THR A 53 7.25 -7.99 -4.33
N GLY A 54 6.12 -8.60 -4.63
CA GLY A 54 5.50 -9.63 -3.78
C GLY A 54 6.38 -10.86 -3.59
N MET A 55 7.11 -11.28 -4.62
CA MET A 55 8.09 -12.37 -4.52
C MET A 55 9.23 -12.04 -3.53
N VAL A 56 9.74 -10.82 -3.58
CA VAL A 56 10.80 -10.37 -2.66
C VAL A 56 10.27 -10.35 -1.22
N ILE A 57 9.08 -9.80 -1.01
CA ILE A 57 8.42 -9.79 0.31
C ILE A 57 8.25 -11.21 0.83
N GLN A 58 7.75 -12.13 0.01
CA GLN A 58 7.56 -13.54 0.40
C GLN A 58 8.87 -14.17 0.86
N ARG A 59 9.97 -13.95 0.16
CA ARG A 59 11.29 -14.46 0.56
C ARG A 59 11.76 -13.88 1.89
N ILE A 60 11.53 -12.60 2.14
CA ILE A 60 11.84 -11.95 3.42
C ILE A 60 11.01 -12.59 4.54
N GLU A 61 9.71 -12.75 4.33
CA GLU A 61 8.80 -13.36 5.30
C GLU A 61 9.20 -14.81 5.63
N GLU A 62 9.59 -15.60 4.64
CA GLU A 62 10.08 -16.98 4.83
C GLU A 62 11.34 -17.05 5.71
N VAL A 63 12.25 -16.09 5.57
CA VAL A 63 13.47 -16.00 6.39
C VAL A 63 13.16 -15.53 7.82
N CYS A 64 12.18 -14.64 7.99
CA CYS A 64 11.80 -14.10 9.29
C CYS A 64 10.98 -15.06 10.16
N GLY A 65 10.47 -16.16 9.59
CA GLY A 65 9.66 -17.16 10.31
C GLY A 65 8.20 -16.72 10.51
N GLU A 66 7.62 -17.07 11.65
CA GLU A 66 6.22 -16.84 11.96
C GLU A 66 5.94 -15.36 12.29
N VAL A 67 5.66 -14.57 11.27
CA VAL A 67 5.30 -13.14 11.40
C VAL A 67 3.96 -12.90 10.75
N THR A 68 3.04 -12.27 11.48
CA THR A 68 1.75 -11.86 10.92
C THR A 68 1.92 -10.59 10.09
N THR A 69 1.47 -10.62 8.85
CA THR A 69 1.67 -9.52 7.90
C THR A 69 0.35 -9.06 7.28
N TYR A 70 0.31 -7.78 6.94
CA TYR A 70 -0.76 -7.16 6.16
C TYR A 70 -0.15 -6.39 4.98
N LYS A 71 -0.79 -6.49 3.82
CA LYS A 71 -0.31 -5.90 2.58
C LYS A 71 -1.32 -4.92 2.01
N THR A 72 -0.85 -3.74 1.66
CA THR A 72 -1.70 -2.72 1.05
C THR A 72 -0.92 -1.85 0.06
N ASN A 73 -1.62 -0.94 -0.60
CA ASN A 73 -1.01 0.10 -1.42
C ASN A 73 -1.42 1.49 -0.90
N LEU A 74 -0.61 2.48 -1.15
CA LEU A 74 -0.96 3.88 -0.91
C LEU A 74 -2.22 4.27 -1.70
N VAL A 75 -2.29 3.87 -2.98
CA VAL A 75 -3.49 4.03 -3.82
C VAL A 75 -4.11 2.65 -4.06
N LYS A 76 -5.32 2.47 -3.55
CA LYS A 76 -5.99 1.16 -3.49
C LYS A 76 -6.52 0.68 -4.85
N CYS A 77 -6.74 1.60 -5.79
CA CYS A 77 -7.31 1.35 -7.10
C CYS A 77 -6.26 1.43 -8.20
N LEU A 78 -6.66 1.10 -9.42
CA LEU A 78 -5.77 0.97 -10.58
C LEU A 78 -5.67 2.30 -11.36
N PRO A 79 -4.51 3.01 -11.33
CA PRO A 79 -4.31 4.19 -12.15
C PRO A 79 -3.93 3.81 -13.58
N LEU A 80 -4.72 4.27 -14.55
CA LEU A 80 -4.51 3.99 -15.96
C LEU A 80 -4.37 5.26 -16.79
N THR A 81 -3.62 5.17 -17.89
CA THR A 81 -3.63 6.15 -18.98
C THR A 81 -4.90 6.00 -19.83
N GLU A 82 -5.14 6.93 -20.75
CA GLU A 82 -6.23 6.82 -21.74
C GLU A 82 -6.11 5.55 -22.60
N GLU A 83 -4.88 5.10 -22.87
CA GLU A 83 -4.60 3.86 -23.61
C GLU A 83 -4.68 2.60 -22.73
N GLN A 84 -5.24 2.70 -21.52
CA GLN A 84 -5.40 1.58 -20.58
C GLN A 84 -4.09 0.96 -20.09
N LYS A 85 -3.00 1.75 -20.06
CA LYS A 85 -1.71 1.34 -19.51
C LYS A 85 -1.55 1.83 -18.07
N LEU A 86 -0.87 1.05 -17.24
CA LEU A 86 -0.53 1.45 -15.88
C LEU A 86 0.32 2.72 -15.88
N ARG A 87 -0.04 3.67 -15.04
CA ARG A 87 0.72 4.90 -14.78
C ARG A 87 0.97 5.09 -13.30
N TYR A 88 1.81 6.06 -12.94
CA TYR A 88 1.90 6.50 -11.55
C TYR A 88 0.62 7.26 -11.14
N PRO A 89 0.14 7.06 -9.90
CA PRO A 89 -0.95 7.89 -9.39
C PRO A 89 -0.51 9.35 -9.28
N ASN A 90 -1.44 10.25 -9.56
CA ASN A 90 -1.20 11.69 -9.41
C ASN A 90 -1.38 12.13 -7.94
N LYS A 91 -1.04 13.40 -7.67
CA LYS A 91 -1.12 13.97 -6.33
C LYS A 91 -2.54 13.89 -5.74
N LYS A 92 -3.57 14.22 -6.51
CA LYS A 92 -4.96 14.19 -6.05
C LYS A 92 -5.40 12.79 -5.67
N GLU A 93 -5.03 11.79 -6.45
CA GLU A 93 -5.32 10.39 -6.18
C GLU A 93 -4.62 9.90 -4.90
N ILE A 94 -3.36 10.28 -4.71
CA ILE A 94 -2.59 9.98 -3.50
C ILE A 94 -3.24 10.64 -2.28
N ASP A 95 -3.49 11.96 -2.35
CA ASP A 95 -4.05 12.72 -1.24
C ASP A 95 -5.44 12.18 -0.84
N SER A 96 -6.27 11.84 -1.82
CA SER A 96 -7.61 11.26 -1.58
C SER A 96 -7.58 9.86 -0.95
N CYS A 97 -6.55 9.08 -1.24
CA CYS A 97 -6.43 7.70 -0.78
C CYS A 97 -5.64 7.57 0.53
N TYR A 98 -4.84 8.57 0.90
CA TYR A 98 -3.98 8.54 2.08
C TYR A 98 -4.77 8.31 3.39
N GLU A 99 -5.95 8.90 3.51
CA GLU A 99 -6.80 8.71 4.70
C GLU A 99 -7.09 7.23 4.96
N HIS A 100 -7.31 6.44 3.91
CA HIS A 100 -7.52 5.00 4.04
C HIS A 100 -6.28 4.29 4.55
N LEU A 101 -5.09 4.69 4.10
CA LEU A 101 -3.83 4.13 4.63
C LEU A 101 -3.65 4.48 6.11
N ALA A 102 -3.96 5.71 6.50
CA ALA A 102 -3.88 6.16 7.89
C ALA A 102 -4.85 5.36 8.78
N GLU A 103 -6.09 5.15 8.33
CA GLU A 103 -7.08 4.32 9.03
C GLU A 103 -6.62 2.87 9.17
N GLU A 104 -6.09 2.26 8.10
CA GLU A 104 -5.55 0.89 8.16
C GLU A 104 -4.45 0.75 9.20
N ILE A 105 -3.49 1.67 9.21
CA ILE A 105 -2.39 1.66 10.18
C ILE A 105 -2.90 1.87 11.61
N GLN A 106 -3.85 2.78 11.80
CA GLN A 106 -4.42 3.05 13.11
C GLN A 106 -5.19 1.83 13.66
N GLU A 107 -6.05 1.23 12.86
CA GLU A 107 -6.88 0.11 13.30
C GLU A 107 -6.10 -1.19 13.50
N LEU A 108 -5.16 -1.48 12.60
CA LEU A 108 -4.36 -2.70 12.68
C LEU A 108 -3.16 -2.59 13.63
N SER A 109 -2.78 -1.37 14.01
CA SER A 109 -1.72 -1.07 14.98
C SER A 109 -0.44 -1.93 14.82
N PRO A 110 0.16 -1.99 13.62
CA PRO A 110 1.34 -2.81 13.39
C PRO A 110 2.54 -2.32 14.19
N LYS A 111 3.49 -3.22 14.47
CA LYS A 111 4.77 -2.86 15.11
C LYS A 111 5.73 -2.19 14.13
N ILE A 112 5.70 -2.59 12.86
CA ILE A 112 6.57 -2.06 11.80
C ILE A 112 5.74 -1.82 10.54
N VAL A 113 5.97 -0.67 9.90
CA VAL A 113 5.43 -0.32 8.59
C VAL A 113 6.58 -0.15 7.62
N PHE A 114 6.58 -0.95 6.56
CA PHE A 114 7.51 -0.83 5.44
C PHE A 114 6.87 -0.06 4.28
N LEU A 115 7.45 1.07 3.94
CA LEU A 115 7.06 1.91 2.81
C LEU A 115 7.96 1.59 1.62
N LEU A 116 7.40 1.01 0.59
CA LEU A 116 8.15 0.49 -0.56
C LEU A 116 8.32 1.56 -1.64
N GLY A 117 9.52 2.12 -1.70
CA GLY A 117 9.92 3.09 -2.70
C GLY A 117 9.76 4.55 -2.30
N GLY A 118 10.52 5.41 -3.01
CA GLY A 118 10.62 6.83 -2.68
C GLY A 118 9.31 7.61 -2.82
N LYS A 119 8.43 7.21 -3.75
CA LYS A 119 7.12 7.88 -3.93
C LYS A 119 6.19 7.63 -2.76
N VAL A 120 6.20 6.42 -2.20
CA VAL A 120 5.40 6.06 -1.02
C VAL A 120 5.92 6.79 0.20
N SER A 121 7.23 6.71 0.46
CA SER A 121 7.83 7.38 1.63
C SER A 121 7.66 8.90 1.58
N SER A 122 7.86 9.53 0.41
CA SER A 122 7.66 10.98 0.25
C SER A 122 6.22 11.42 0.48
N ALA A 123 5.24 10.63 0.04
CA ALA A 123 3.84 10.92 0.31
C ALA A 123 3.51 10.85 1.81
N VAL A 124 4.03 9.84 2.49
CA VAL A 124 3.82 9.66 3.94
C VAL A 124 4.51 10.78 4.74
N GLU A 125 5.77 11.10 4.42
CA GLU A 125 6.49 12.24 5.03
C GLU A 125 5.67 13.53 4.94
N LYS A 126 5.15 13.80 3.75
CA LYS A 126 4.36 15.01 3.49
C LYS A 126 3.07 15.06 4.30
N HIS A 127 2.32 13.96 4.36
CA HIS A 127 1.06 13.91 5.10
C HIS A 127 1.26 13.94 6.61
N LEU A 128 2.32 13.31 7.12
CA LEU A 128 2.70 13.35 8.53
C LEU A 128 3.43 14.62 8.93
N LYS A 129 3.86 15.45 7.96
CA LYS A 129 4.68 16.67 8.17
C LYS A 129 5.97 16.39 8.93
N ILE A 130 6.62 15.29 8.61
CA ILE A 130 7.91 14.86 9.18
C ILE A 130 8.90 14.58 8.07
N ASN A 131 10.19 14.57 8.42
CA ASN A 131 11.26 14.08 7.54
C ASN A 131 11.78 12.79 8.14
N PHE A 132 11.84 11.73 7.33
CA PHE A 132 12.46 10.49 7.74
C PHE A 132 13.98 10.68 7.85
N GLU A 133 14.56 10.08 8.87
CA GLU A 133 16.01 9.98 8.97
C GLU A 133 16.54 9.04 7.89
N LYS A 134 17.75 9.33 7.40
CA LYS A 134 18.37 8.53 6.36
C LYS A 134 19.62 7.84 6.90
N TRP A 135 19.68 6.54 6.70
CA TRP A 135 20.87 5.73 6.94
C TRP A 135 21.17 4.91 5.69
N ASP A 136 22.29 5.22 5.04
CA ASP A 136 22.65 4.65 3.75
C ASP A 136 21.54 4.86 2.70
N GLU A 137 20.98 3.81 2.13
CA GLU A 137 19.86 3.88 1.19
C GLU A 137 18.50 3.78 1.86
N PHE A 138 18.45 3.63 3.19
CA PHE A 138 17.21 3.50 3.95
C PHE A 138 16.80 4.81 4.62
N LYS A 139 15.50 5.04 4.68
CA LYS A 139 14.90 6.06 5.52
C LYS A 139 14.11 5.39 6.63
N TYR A 140 14.13 5.97 7.83
CA TYR A 140 13.41 5.43 8.97
C TYR A 140 12.85 6.52 9.87
N HIS A 141 11.85 6.15 10.67
CA HIS A 141 11.25 7.00 11.68
C HIS A 141 10.86 6.15 12.88
N TYR A 142 11.23 6.61 14.07
CA TYR A 142 10.78 6.03 15.34
C TYR A 142 9.74 6.93 15.99
N LYS A 143 8.70 6.31 16.48
CA LYS A 143 7.74 7.00 17.36
C LYS A 143 8.29 7.13 18.77
#